data_76f330cfeab4d4666f931a7ae031fedd
#
_entry.id   76f330cfeab4d4666f931a7ae031fedd
#
_cell.length_a   1.000
_cell.length_b   1.000
_cell.length_c   1.000
_cell.angle_alpha   90.00
_cell.angle_beta   90.00
_cell.angle_gamma   90.00
#
_symmetry.space_group_name_H-M   'P 1'
#
loop_
_entity.id
_entity.type
_entity.pdbx_description
1 polymer ?
#
loop_
_entity_poly.entity_id
_entity_poly.type
_entity_poly.pdbx_seq_one_letter_code
_entity_poly.pdbx_strand_id
1 'polypeptide(L)'
;MGAPPQLTPEERARALAKAKQSRLVRAAIKSRVKSGELSITDVLELAKSDEAVAKMRVLELVESIAGVGKIRAKVLLEKLEISLTRRLQGLGSRQAKALAQEFISPSPLTRGKLIVLSGPGGVGKSTVAHELRRSSPFHVSVSATTRSPRFNEREGIDYHFLSDEEFDRCIKEGEFLEWAAFAGNRYGTPRKAVEDALRSGKSVLLEIEISGAKQVKAKVPDALLVFLEPPTWEELVSRLEGRGTDSPERRAARLALAQEEMAQAPFFDKVLINQQVEQVAATLIEWASAN
;
A
#
# COMPACT_ATOMS: atom_id res chain seq x y z
N MET A 1 32.73 -6.95 51.06
CA MET A 1 32.30 -7.20 49.66
C MET A 1 33.28 -8.13 49.02
N GLY A 2 32.89 -9.38 48.73
CA GLY A 2 33.80 -10.37 48.13
C GLY A 2 34.12 -10.00 46.68
N ALA A 3 35.37 -10.19 46.26
CA ALA A 3 35.77 -10.00 44.87
C ALA A 3 34.92 -10.92 43.95
N PRO A 4 34.52 -10.47 42.75
CA PRO A 4 33.77 -11.29 41.83
C PRO A 4 34.56 -12.55 41.48
N PRO A 5 33.91 -13.72 41.34
CA PRO A 5 34.61 -14.98 41.04
C PRO A 5 35.39 -14.85 39.73
N GLN A 6 36.69 -15.20 39.78
CA GLN A 6 37.55 -15.15 38.60
C GLN A 6 37.23 -16.36 37.72
N LEU A 7 36.73 -16.12 36.51
CA LEU A 7 36.49 -17.14 35.51
C LEU A 7 37.81 -17.79 35.05
N THR A 8 37.81 -19.11 34.89
CA THR A 8 38.93 -19.82 34.27
C THR A 8 39.14 -19.40 32.81
N PRO A 9 40.32 -19.62 32.21
CA PRO A 9 40.55 -19.30 30.79
C PRO A 9 39.53 -19.97 29.83
N GLU A 10 39.12 -21.20 30.14
CA GLU A 10 38.13 -21.95 29.37
C GLU A 10 36.73 -21.34 29.49
N GLU A 11 36.31 -20.95 30.71
CA GLU A 11 35.03 -20.27 30.95
C GLU A 11 34.98 -18.93 30.26
N ARG A 12 36.08 -18.17 30.24
CA ARG A 12 36.20 -16.91 29.49
C ARG A 12 36.06 -17.15 27.99
N ALA A 13 36.73 -18.18 27.44
CA ALA A 13 36.62 -18.53 26.02
C ALA A 13 35.17 -18.89 25.63
N ARG A 14 34.49 -19.71 26.45
CA ARG A 14 33.07 -20.07 26.24
C ARG A 14 32.15 -18.85 26.31
N ALA A 15 32.37 -17.99 27.30
CA ALA A 15 31.58 -16.74 27.44
C ALA A 15 31.76 -15.80 26.23
N LEU A 16 33.00 -15.65 25.73
CA LEU A 16 33.30 -14.86 24.54
C LEU A 16 32.65 -15.45 23.29
N ALA A 17 32.72 -16.77 23.10
CA ALA A 17 32.06 -17.45 21.99
C ALA A 17 30.53 -17.26 22.03
N LYS A 18 29.90 -17.45 23.20
CA LYS A 18 28.46 -17.20 23.40
C LYS A 18 28.07 -15.73 23.11
N ALA A 19 28.91 -14.78 23.57
CA ALA A 19 28.68 -13.35 23.30
C ALA A 19 28.78 -13.02 21.81
N LYS A 20 29.79 -13.60 21.10
CA LYS A 20 29.94 -13.44 19.65
C LYS A 20 28.73 -14.00 18.91
N GLN A 21 28.31 -15.21 19.24
CA GLN A 21 27.11 -15.84 18.64
C GLN A 21 25.86 -15.01 18.86
N SER A 22 25.61 -14.52 20.08
CA SER A 22 24.46 -13.67 20.39
C SER A 22 24.47 -12.35 19.61
N ARG A 23 25.66 -11.78 19.32
CA ARG A 23 25.77 -10.57 18.45
C ARG A 23 25.39 -10.88 17.02
N LEU A 24 25.82 -12.03 16.48
CA LEU A 24 25.48 -12.46 15.11
C LEU A 24 23.98 -12.68 14.96
N VAL A 25 23.34 -13.39 15.90
CA VAL A 25 21.89 -13.62 15.90
C VAL A 25 21.15 -12.27 15.89
N ARG A 26 21.50 -11.36 16.80
CA ARG A 26 20.83 -10.04 16.85
C ARG A 26 21.07 -9.17 15.60
N ALA A 27 22.25 -9.26 14.99
CA ALA A 27 22.53 -8.58 13.73
C ALA A 27 21.67 -9.14 12.58
N ALA A 28 21.53 -10.47 12.50
CA ALA A 28 20.67 -11.13 11.53
C ALA A 28 19.20 -10.73 11.69
N ILE A 29 18.68 -10.76 12.93
CA ILE A 29 17.30 -10.30 13.22
C ILE A 29 17.10 -8.86 12.76
N LYS A 30 18.01 -7.93 13.10
CA LYS A 30 17.91 -6.52 12.68
C LYS A 30 17.93 -6.36 11.15
N SER A 31 18.73 -7.16 10.45
CA SER A 31 18.77 -7.14 8.98
C SER A 31 17.44 -7.60 8.38
N ARG A 32 16.85 -8.68 8.90
CA ARG A 32 15.57 -9.23 8.47
C ARG A 32 14.40 -8.31 8.78
N VAL A 33 14.43 -7.60 9.91
CA VAL A 33 13.45 -6.55 10.23
C VAL A 33 13.60 -5.36 9.30
N LYS A 34 14.83 -4.96 8.98
CA LYS A 34 15.11 -3.86 8.06
C LYS A 34 14.63 -4.15 6.62
N SER A 35 14.78 -5.40 6.16
CA SER A 35 14.29 -5.86 4.85
C SER A 35 12.77 -6.11 4.82
N GLY A 36 12.07 -6.09 5.97
CA GLY A 36 10.65 -6.42 6.05
C GLY A 36 10.35 -7.93 6.09
N GLU A 37 11.36 -8.78 6.12
CA GLU A 37 11.22 -10.24 6.20
C GLU A 37 10.67 -10.70 7.57
N LEU A 38 10.97 -9.95 8.64
CA LEU A 38 10.43 -10.19 9.99
C LEU A 38 9.65 -8.98 10.46
N SER A 39 8.45 -9.21 10.95
CA SER A 39 7.66 -8.21 11.67
C SER A 39 8.10 -8.08 13.14
N ILE A 40 7.68 -7.00 13.80
CA ILE A 40 7.88 -6.85 15.26
C ILE A 40 7.21 -7.99 16.02
N THR A 41 6.03 -8.44 15.58
CA THR A 41 5.32 -9.56 16.20
C THR A 41 6.14 -10.85 16.12
N ASP A 42 6.74 -11.13 14.96
CA ASP A 42 7.60 -12.32 14.78
C ASP A 42 8.81 -12.26 15.72
N VAL A 43 9.44 -11.10 15.87
CA VAL A 43 10.57 -10.94 16.78
C VAL A 43 10.16 -11.09 18.25
N LEU A 44 8.97 -10.62 18.64
CA LEU A 44 8.44 -10.79 19.99
C LEU A 44 8.15 -12.27 20.28
N GLU A 45 7.67 -13.04 19.30
CA GLU A 45 7.50 -14.50 19.44
C GLU A 45 8.84 -15.22 19.51
N LEU A 46 9.81 -14.89 18.65
CA LEU A 46 11.16 -15.44 18.71
C LEU A 46 11.85 -15.16 20.05
N ALA A 47 11.58 -14.01 20.67
CA ALA A 47 12.14 -13.66 21.99
C ALA A 47 11.65 -14.58 23.13
N LYS A 48 10.59 -15.37 22.93
CA LYS A 48 10.12 -16.35 23.92
C LYS A 48 10.97 -17.62 23.94
N SER A 49 11.61 -17.97 22.82
CA SER A 49 12.38 -19.21 22.64
C SER A 49 13.89 -18.99 22.47
N ASP A 50 14.34 -17.81 22.04
CA ASP A 50 15.76 -17.50 21.79
C ASP A 50 16.28 -16.48 22.80
N GLU A 51 17.24 -16.91 23.64
CA GLU A 51 17.87 -16.10 24.70
C GLU A 51 18.61 -14.85 24.13
N ALA A 52 19.21 -14.94 22.94
CA ALA A 52 19.94 -13.84 22.33
C ALA A 52 18.99 -12.76 21.85
N VAL A 53 17.81 -13.16 21.31
CA VAL A 53 16.73 -12.26 20.92
C VAL A 53 16.06 -11.67 22.16
N ALA A 54 15.74 -12.46 23.16
CA ALA A 54 15.14 -12.04 24.42
C ALA A 54 15.94 -10.92 25.12
N LYS A 55 17.25 -10.97 25.04
CA LYS A 55 18.18 -9.98 25.63
C LYS A 55 18.42 -8.75 24.76
N MET A 56 17.87 -8.67 23.54
CA MET A 56 17.96 -7.48 22.69
C MET A 56 17.19 -6.30 23.31
N ARG A 57 17.73 -5.08 23.17
CA ARG A 57 17.02 -3.88 23.62
C ARG A 57 15.87 -3.56 22.65
N VAL A 58 14.73 -3.14 23.20
CA VAL A 58 13.58 -2.72 22.40
C VAL A 58 13.96 -1.57 21.46
N LEU A 59 14.77 -0.61 21.96
CA LEU A 59 15.26 0.51 21.16
C LEU A 59 16.04 0.05 19.92
N GLU A 60 16.97 -0.93 20.09
CA GLU A 60 17.76 -1.47 18.98
C GLU A 60 16.89 -2.15 17.90
N LEU A 61 15.81 -2.81 18.33
CA LEU A 61 14.84 -3.42 17.43
C LEU A 61 14.08 -2.35 16.65
N VAL A 62 13.54 -1.34 17.34
CA VAL A 62 12.75 -0.25 16.72
C VAL A 62 13.61 0.59 15.76
N GLU A 63 14.87 0.88 16.13
CA GLU A 63 15.83 1.57 15.25
C GLU A 63 16.18 0.78 13.98
N SER A 64 15.99 -0.54 13.99
CA SER A 64 16.28 -1.38 12.82
C SER A 64 15.18 -1.37 11.77
N ILE A 65 13.99 -0.83 12.08
CA ILE A 65 12.86 -0.77 11.16
C ILE A 65 13.15 0.28 10.07
N ALA A 66 12.89 -0.07 8.82
CA ALA A 66 13.06 0.85 7.72
C ALA A 66 12.22 2.12 7.92
N GLY A 67 12.83 3.30 7.76
CA GLY A 67 12.18 4.59 7.97
C GLY A 67 12.00 5.03 9.43
N VAL A 68 12.52 4.26 10.40
CA VAL A 68 12.51 4.64 11.82
C VAL A 68 13.92 5.06 12.25
N GLY A 69 14.17 6.36 12.28
CA GLY A 69 15.43 6.90 12.79
C GLY A 69 15.49 6.92 14.33
N LYS A 70 16.68 7.16 14.88
CA LYS A 70 16.94 7.18 16.34
C LYS A 70 16.01 8.11 17.13
N ILE A 71 15.70 9.29 16.58
CA ILE A 71 14.83 10.27 17.25
C ILE A 71 13.41 9.73 17.33
N ARG A 72 12.87 9.24 16.19
CA ARG A 72 11.52 8.68 16.12
C ARG A 72 11.36 7.44 17.00
N ALA A 73 12.38 6.59 17.06
CA ALA A 73 12.38 5.40 17.93
C ALA A 73 12.27 5.79 19.41
N LYS A 74 13.00 6.82 19.86
CA LYS A 74 12.93 7.30 21.26
C LYS A 74 11.55 7.86 21.58
N VAL A 75 11.05 8.78 20.76
CA VAL A 75 9.71 9.40 20.94
C VAL A 75 8.62 8.32 21.01
N LEU A 76 8.72 7.30 20.16
CA LEU A 76 7.76 6.20 20.18
C LEU A 76 7.81 5.39 21.47
N LEU A 77 9.01 5.04 21.94
CA LEU A 77 9.14 4.27 23.18
C LEU A 77 8.66 5.08 24.40
N GLU A 78 8.91 6.38 24.43
CA GLU A 78 8.37 7.29 25.46
C GLU A 78 6.83 7.31 25.43
N LYS A 79 6.22 7.44 24.23
CA LYS A 79 4.76 7.38 24.05
C LYS A 79 4.16 6.06 24.57
N LEU A 80 4.90 4.95 24.41
CA LEU A 80 4.46 3.61 24.82
C LEU A 80 4.85 3.28 26.29
N GLU A 81 5.42 4.23 27.01
CA GLU A 81 5.91 4.05 28.38
C GLU A 81 6.94 2.91 28.50
N ILE A 82 7.78 2.74 27.46
CA ILE A 82 8.83 1.74 27.41
C ILE A 82 10.18 2.39 27.65
N SER A 83 10.89 2.00 28.72
CA SER A 83 12.23 2.50 28.99
C SER A 83 13.20 2.21 27.86
N LEU A 84 14.06 3.17 27.50
CA LEU A 84 15.07 3.05 26.43
C LEU A 84 16.09 1.91 26.67
N THR A 85 16.25 1.49 27.93
CA THR A 85 17.10 0.37 28.31
C THR A 85 16.38 -0.97 28.37
N ARG A 86 15.03 -0.97 28.19
CA ARG A 86 14.21 -2.19 28.27
C ARG A 86 14.64 -3.23 27.26
N ARG A 87 14.70 -4.50 27.69
CA ARG A 87 14.93 -5.66 26.83
C ARG A 87 13.62 -6.32 26.44
N LEU A 88 13.60 -7.08 25.33
CA LEU A 88 12.39 -7.75 24.84
C LEU A 88 11.77 -8.66 25.91
N GLN A 89 12.58 -9.47 26.60
CA GLN A 89 12.11 -10.34 27.70
C GLN A 89 11.47 -9.58 28.88
N GLY A 90 11.74 -8.29 29.00
CA GLY A 90 11.20 -7.46 30.09
C GLY A 90 9.97 -6.65 29.69
N LEU A 91 9.44 -6.82 28.46
CA LEU A 91 8.19 -6.19 28.06
C LEU A 91 7.00 -6.86 28.73
N GLY A 92 6.15 -6.06 29.37
CA GLY A 92 4.85 -6.53 29.82
C GLY A 92 3.93 -6.82 28.62
N SER A 93 2.94 -7.68 28.80
CA SER A 93 2.00 -8.07 27.73
C SER A 93 1.30 -6.86 27.09
N ARG A 94 0.93 -5.84 27.86
CA ARG A 94 0.35 -4.58 27.38
C ARG A 94 1.35 -3.80 26.50
N GLN A 95 2.60 -3.66 26.94
CA GLN A 95 3.65 -2.96 26.19
C GLN A 95 4.03 -3.70 24.90
N ALA A 96 4.14 -5.03 24.95
CA ALA A 96 4.40 -5.84 23.77
C ALA A 96 3.28 -5.70 22.73
N LYS A 97 2.03 -5.74 23.18
CA LYS A 97 0.85 -5.56 22.31
C LYS A 97 0.79 -4.16 21.70
N ALA A 98 1.05 -3.12 22.51
CA ALA A 98 1.07 -1.74 22.05
C ALA A 98 2.22 -1.50 21.04
N LEU A 99 3.43 -2.05 21.31
CA LEU A 99 4.56 -1.98 20.41
C LEU A 99 4.27 -2.70 19.08
N ALA A 100 3.70 -3.90 19.15
CA ALA A 100 3.27 -4.61 17.94
C ALA A 100 2.25 -3.82 17.14
N GLN A 101 1.26 -3.20 17.79
CA GLN A 101 0.23 -2.38 17.14
C GLN A 101 0.78 -1.16 16.41
N GLU A 102 1.80 -0.48 16.95
CA GLU A 102 2.45 0.66 16.28
C GLU A 102 3.20 0.24 15.00
N PHE A 103 3.58 -1.04 14.90
CA PHE A 103 4.29 -1.63 13.77
C PHE A 103 3.55 -2.82 13.18
N ILE A 104 2.25 -2.94 13.38
CA ILE A 104 1.43 -3.82 12.56
C ILE A 104 1.47 -3.23 11.14
N SER A 105 2.61 -3.42 10.47
CA SER A 105 2.57 -3.70 9.06
C SER A 105 1.96 -5.09 8.98
N PRO A 106 0.86 -5.28 8.27
CA PRO A 106 0.40 -6.62 7.96
C PRO A 106 1.61 -7.40 7.44
N SER A 107 1.79 -8.64 7.93
CA SER A 107 2.68 -9.61 7.27
C SER A 107 2.54 -9.45 5.76
N PRO A 108 3.59 -9.62 4.94
CA PRO A 108 3.42 -9.70 3.49
C PRO A 108 2.28 -10.64 3.07
N LEU A 109 1.98 -11.66 3.90
CA LEU A 109 0.86 -12.59 3.76
C LEU A 109 -0.52 -11.99 4.15
N THR A 110 -0.57 -10.81 4.82
CA THR A 110 -1.81 -10.16 5.26
C THR A 110 -1.97 -8.75 4.70
N ARG A 111 -0.99 -8.24 3.94
CA ARG A 111 -1.14 -6.97 3.24
C ARG A 111 -2.15 -7.12 2.11
N GLY A 112 -3.15 -6.25 2.07
CA GLY A 112 -4.07 -6.22 0.95
C GLY A 112 -3.34 -5.99 -0.37
N LYS A 113 -3.88 -6.49 -1.47
CA LYS A 113 -3.32 -6.29 -2.81
C LYS A 113 -3.75 -4.96 -3.38
N LEU A 114 -2.83 -4.30 -4.08
CA LEU A 114 -3.12 -3.11 -4.86
C LEU A 114 -3.47 -3.54 -6.29
N ILE A 115 -4.70 -3.30 -6.70
CA ILE A 115 -5.18 -3.55 -8.06
C ILE A 115 -5.47 -2.21 -8.72
N VAL A 116 -4.95 -2.01 -9.92
CA VAL A 116 -5.18 -0.84 -10.75
C VAL A 116 -6.05 -1.25 -11.92
N LEU A 117 -7.25 -0.69 -12.00
CA LEU A 117 -8.16 -0.88 -13.13
C LEU A 117 -8.06 0.32 -14.05
N SER A 118 -7.62 0.09 -15.27
CA SER A 118 -7.54 1.09 -16.32
C SER A 118 -8.16 0.58 -17.62
N GLY A 119 -8.20 1.40 -18.65
CA GLY A 119 -8.81 1.08 -19.94
C GLY A 119 -9.42 2.31 -20.57
N PRO A 120 -9.96 2.19 -21.80
CA PRO A 120 -10.44 3.33 -22.55
C PRO A 120 -11.62 4.05 -21.88
N GLY A 121 -11.76 5.34 -22.21
CA GLY A 121 -12.91 6.11 -21.79
C GLY A 121 -14.22 5.44 -22.25
N GLY A 122 -15.21 5.32 -21.32
CA GLY A 122 -16.52 4.71 -21.66
C GLY A 122 -16.57 3.17 -21.56
N VAL A 123 -15.45 2.49 -21.24
CA VAL A 123 -15.44 1.02 -21.14
C VAL A 123 -16.21 0.48 -19.92
N GLY A 124 -16.53 1.34 -18.92
CA GLY A 124 -17.31 0.93 -17.75
C GLY A 124 -16.50 0.76 -16.46
N LYS A 125 -15.29 1.31 -16.36
CA LYS A 125 -14.45 1.27 -15.14
C LYS A 125 -15.21 1.69 -13.89
N SER A 126 -15.91 2.83 -13.93
CA SER A 126 -16.65 3.37 -12.78
C SER A 126 -17.83 2.50 -12.37
N THR A 127 -18.44 1.77 -13.32
CA THR A 127 -19.52 0.81 -13.02
C THR A 127 -18.97 -0.38 -12.26
N VAL A 128 -17.82 -0.91 -12.67
CA VAL A 128 -17.12 -1.99 -11.97
C VAL A 128 -16.68 -1.54 -10.57
N ALA A 129 -16.10 -0.33 -10.46
CA ALA A 129 -15.71 0.23 -9.17
C ALA A 129 -16.90 0.42 -8.21
N HIS A 130 -18.05 0.86 -8.74
CA HIS A 130 -19.30 0.98 -7.98
C HIS A 130 -19.79 -0.38 -7.48
N GLU A 131 -19.78 -1.41 -8.32
CA GLU A 131 -20.17 -2.76 -7.93
C GLU A 131 -19.25 -3.31 -6.83
N LEU A 132 -17.95 -3.13 -6.94
CA LEU A 132 -17.00 -3.52 -5.91
C LEU A 132 -17.20 -2.78 -4.58
N ARG A 133 -17.58 -1.51 -4.58
CA ARG A 133 -17.92 -0.79 -3.34
C ARG A 133 -19.12 -1.40 -2.61
N ARG A 134 -20.09 -1.96 -3.37
CA ARG A 134 -21.32 -2.53 -2.81
C ARG A 134 -21.14 -3.96 -2.29
N SER A 135 -20.36 -4.77 -2.98
CA SER A 135 -20.42 -6.23 -2.87
C SER A 135 -19.15 -6.85 -2.26
N SER A 136 -18.12 -6.07 -1.94
CA SER A 136 -16.84 -6.68 -1.58
C SER A 136 -16.09 -5.96 -0.43
N PRO A 137 -15.13 -6.66 0.21
CA PRO A 137 -14.24 -6.07 1.21
C PRO A 137 -13.17 -5.13 0.61
N PHE A 138 -13.23 -4.83 -0.68
CA PHE A 138 -12.32 -3.89 -1.32
C PHE A 138 -12.44 -2.49 -0.74
N HIS A 139 -11.31 -1.82 -0.59
CA HIS A 139 -11.25 -0.38 -0.48
C HIS A 139 -11.12 0.20 -1.88
N VAL A 140 -12.20 0.72 -2.46
CA VAL A 140 -12.13 1.47 -3.70
C VAL A 140 -11.68 2.89 -3.37
N SER A 141 -10.48 3.26 -3.80
CA SER A 141 -9.90 4.58 -3.52
C SER A 141 -10.77 5.70 -4.10
N VAL A 142 -10.90 6.79 -3.34
CA VAL A 142 -11.52 8.03 -3.80
C VAL A 142 -10.41 8.94 -4.28
N SER A 143 -10.43 9.30 -5.57
CA SER A 143 -9.44 10.19 -6.17
C SER A 143 -9.74 11.64 -5.84
N ALA A 144 -8.69 12.49 -5.81
CA ALA A 144 -8.84 13.93 -5.79
C ALA A 144 -8.92 14.48 -7.22
N THR A 145 -9.62 15.61 -7.40
CA THR A 145 -9.70 16.30 -8.71
C THR A 145 -9.85 17.81 -8.54
N THR A 146 -9.32 18.57 -9.51
CA THR A 146 -9.56 20.02 -9.60
C THR A 146 -10.83 20.37 -10.40
N ARG A 147 -11.52 19.35 -10.93
CA ARG A 147 -12.80 19.52 -11.61
C ARG A 147 -13.90 19.85 -10.61
N SER A 148 -14.76 20.82 -10.95
CA SER A 148 -15.96 21.07 -10.18
C SER A 148 -16.88 19.84 -10.11
N PRO A 149 -17.58 19.61 -8.97
CA PRO A 149 -18.49 18.48 -8.82
C PRO A 149 -19.66 18.56 -9.82
N ARG A 150 -20.11 17.42 -10.30
CA ARG A 150 -21.36 17.32 -11.05
C ARG A 150 -22.54 17.28 -10.09
N PHE A 151 -23.75 17.50 -10.60
CA PHE A 151 -24.98 17.62 -9.80
C PHE A 151 -25.20 16.46 -8.79
N ASN A 152 -24.80 15.23 -9.14
CA ASN A 152 -25.02 14.06 -8.30
C ASN A 152 -23.73 13.57 -7.57
N GLU A 153 -22.62 14.28 -7.71
CA GLU A 153 -21.35 13.87 -7.09
C GLU A 153 -21.20 14.49 -5.69
N ARG A 154 -20.63 13.70 -4.78
CA ARG A 154 -20.47 14.06 -3.36
C ARG A 154 -19.00 14.03 -2.96
N GLU A 155 -18.60 15.07 -2.21
CA GLU A 155 -17.28 15.15 -1.59
C GLU A 155 -16.98 13.91 -0.74
N GLY A 156 -15.75 13.37 -0.91
CA GLY A 156 -15.25 12.22 -0.16
C GLY A 156 -15.87 10.86 -0.49
N ILE A 157 -16.80 10.84 -1.47
CA ILE A 157 -17.46 9.61 -1.93
C ILE A 157 -17.12 9.35 -3.39
N ASP A 158 -17.37 10.33 -4.25
CA ASP A 158 -17.10 10.24 -5.68
C ASP A 158 -15.69 10.76 -5.97
N TYR A 159 -15.36 11.93 -5.44
CA TYR A 159 -14.06 12.58 -5.50
C TYR A 159 -13.79 13.40 -4.22
N HIS A 160 -12.51 13.73 -4.00
CA HIS A 160 -12.09 14.87 -3.20
C HIS A 160 -11.91 16.06 -4.13
N PHE A 161 -12.80 17.05 -4.05
CA PHE A 161 -12.77 18.22 -4.93
C PHE A 161 -11.86 19.27 -4.33
N LEU A 162 -10.71 19.50 -4.96
CA LEU A 162 -9.67 20.41 -4.50
C LEU A 162 -9.57 21.63 -5.40
N SER A 163 -9.14 22.77 -4.85
CA SER A 163 -8.70 23.90 -5.67
C SER A 163 -7.37 23.55 -6.37
N ASP A 164 -7.00 24.34 -7.36
CA ASP A 164 -5.71 24.18 -8.05
C ASP A 164 -4.53 24.35 -7.08
N GLU A 165 -4.62 25.33 -6.16
CA GLU A 165 -3.58 25.60 -5.13
C GLU A 165 -3.46 24.43 -4.15
N GLU A 166 -4.58 23.84 -3.71
CA GLU A 166 -4.57 22.67 -2.83
C GLU A 166 -3.96 21.46 -3.53
N PHE A 167 -4.30 21.25 -4.80
CA PHE A 167 -3.75 20.15 -5.59
C PHE A 167 -2.23 20.32 -5.80
N ASP A 168 -1.75 21.54 -6.06
CA ASP A 168 -0.32 21.84 -6.18
C ASP A 168 0.43 21.58 -4.86
N ARG A 169 -0.19 21.94 -3.73
CA ARG A 169 0.36 21.61 -2.41
C ARG A 169 0.51 20.11 -2.23
N CYS A 170 -0.55 19.33 -2.52
CA CYS A 170 -0.52 17.87 -2.42
C CYS A 170 0.57 17.23 -3.31
N ILE A 171 0.80 17.77 -4.52
CA ILE A 171 1.90 17.34 -5.38
C ILE A 171 3.24 17.62 -4.71
N LYS A 172 3.47 18.86 -4.23
CA LYS A 172 4.71 19.30 -3.62
C LYS A 172 5.06 18.52 -2.34
N GLU A 173 4.04 18.17 -1.55
CA GLU A 173 4.18 17.40 -0.31
C GLU A 173 4.24 15.87 -0.56
N GLY A 174 4.08 15.41 -1.81
CA GLY A 174 4.13 13.99 -2.17
C GLY A 174 2.95 13.19 -1.63
N GLU A 175 1.81 13.84 -1.41
CA GLU A 175 0.60 13.23 -0.87
C GLU A 175 -0.13 12.33 -1.88
N PHE A 176 0.19 12.43 -3.18
CA PHE A 176 -0.36 11.56 -4.20
C PHE A 176 0.52 10.34 -4.50
N LEU A 177 -0.11 9.17 -4.62
CA LEU A 177 0.50 7.96 -5.14
C LEU A 177 0.82 8.13 -6.63
N GLU A 178 -0.13 8.68 -7.38
CA GLU A 178 -0.02 9.10 -8.79
C GLU A 178 -0.89 10.34 -9.00
N TRP A 179 -0.63 11.10 -10.04
CA TRP A 179 -1.52 12.13 -10.54
C TRP A 179 -1.33 12.35 -12.05
N ALA A 180 -2.38 12.83 -12.71
CA ALA A 180 -2.37 13.12 -14.12
C ALA A 180 -3.28 14.31 -14.46
N ALA A 181 -2.98 14.99 -15.57
CA ALA A 181 -3.90 15.95 -16.18
C ALA A 181 -4.72 15.24 -17.26
N PHE A 182 -6.03 15.44 -17.25
CA PHE A 182 -6.95 14.87 -18.23
C PHE A 182 -8.11 15.83 -18.50
N ALA A 183 -8.38 16.09 -19.77
CA ALA A 183 -9.49 16.96 -20.22
C ALA A 183 -9.54 18.33 -19.52
N GLY A 184 -8.38 18.97 -19.32
CA GLY A 184 -8.27 20.29 -18.70
C GLY A 184 -8.37 20.32 -17.19
N ASN A 185 -8.47 19.17 -16.52
CA ASN A 185 -8.51 19.04 -15.06
C ASN A 185 -7.40 18.09 -14.59
N ARG A 186 -7.12 18.11 -13.30
CA ARG A 186 -6.14 17.23 -12.65
C ARG A 186 -6.85 16.20 -11.79
N TYR A 187 -6.27 15.01 -11.75
CA TYR A 187 -6.76 13.87 -10.95
C TYR A 187 -5.58 13.25 -10.23
N GLY A 188 -5.76 12.81 -8.99
CA GLY A 188 -4.69 12.18 -8.23
C GLY A 188 -5.23 11.24 -7.17
N THR A 189 -4.48 10.19 -6.88
CA THR A 189 -4.83 9.20 -5.86
C THR A 189 -4.16 9.55 -4.54
N PRO A 190 -4.92 9.85 -3.46
CA PRO A 190 -4.34 10.12 -2.14
C PRO A 190 -3.56 8.93 -1.61
N ARG A 191 -2.25 9.08 -1.43
CA ARG A 191 -1.31 8.01 -1.01
C ARG A 191 -1.69 7.41 0.34
N LYS A 192 -1.96 8.28 1.32
CA LYS A 192 -2.18 7.85 2.71
C LYS A 192 -3.36 6.90 2.85
N ALA A 193 -4.49 7.19 2.21
CA ALA A 193 -5.69 6.36 2.26
C ALA A 193 -5.43 4.95 1.68
N VAL A 194 -4.71 4.87 0.55
CA VAL A 194 -4.31 3.61 -0.08
C VAL A 194 -3.39 2.81 0.85
N GLU A 195 -2.36 3.44 1.39
CA GLU A 195 -1.40 2.76 2.27
C GLU A 195 -2.03 2.27 3.58
N ASP A 196 -2.94 3.06 4.17
CA ASP A 196 -3.64 2.69 5.40
C ASP A 196 -4.58 1.50 5.16
N ALA A 197 -5.31 1.49 4.03
CA ALA A 197 -6.16 0.37 3.64
C ALA A 197 -5.34 -0.92 3.40
N LEU A 198 -4.26 -0.84 2.63
CA LEU A 198 -3.37 -1.98 2.37
C LEU A 198 -2.75 -2.52 3.67
N ARG A 199 -2.32 -1.63 4.58
CA ARG A 199 -1.79 -2.01 5.90
C ARG A 199 -2.81 -2.67 6.80
N SER A 200 -4.08 -2.33 6.65
CA SER A 200 -5.18 -2.98 7.39
C SER A 200 -5.59 -4.35 6.82
N GLY A 201 -4.89 -4.86 5.78
CA GLY A 201 -5.20 -6.12 5.12
C GLY A 201 -6.31 -6.02 4.07
N LYS A 202 -6.83 -4.82 3.79
CA LYS A 202 -7.84 -4.63 2.75
C LYS A 202 -7.17 -4.49 1.39
N SER A 203 -7.64 -5.24 0.42
CA SER A 203 -7.25 -5.01 -0.97
C SER A 203 -7.82 -3.69 -1.47
N VAL A 204 -7.04 -2.97 -2.27
CA VAL A 204 -7.38 -1.64 -2.78
C VAL A 204 -7.55 -1.70 -4.29
N LEU A 205 -8.64 -1.11 -4.79
CA LEU A 205 -8.83 -0.84 -6.21
C LEU A 205 -8.57 0.65 -6.47
N LEU A 206 -7.71 0.92 -7.46
CA LEU A 206 -7.58 2.24 -8.08
C LEU A 206 -8.27 2.21 -9.44
N GLU A 207 -9.21 3.13 -9.65
CA GLU A 207 -9.79 3.41 -10.95
C GLU A 207 -9.11 4.66 -11.52
N ILE A 208 -8.14 4.47 -12.42
CA ILE A 208 -7.29 5.55 -12.92
C ILE A 208 -6.99 5.41 -14.41
N GLU A 209 -6.50 6.49 -15.01
CA GLU A 209 -6.06 6.53 -16.40
C GLU A 209 -4.72 5.80 -16.60
N ILE A 210 -4.39 5.46 -17.86
CA ILE A 210 -3.19 4.68 -18.21
C ILE A 210 -1.90 5.35 -17.74
N SER A 211 -1.81 6.68 -17.83
CA SER A 211 -0.66 7.45 -17.34
C SER A 211 -0.44 7.29 -15.84
N GLY A 212 -1.53 7.28 -15.06
CA GLY A 212 -1.51 7.00 -13.63
C GLY A 212 -1.10 5.55 -13.33
N ALA A 213 -1.63 4.58 -14.09
CA ALA A 213 -1.25 3.18 -13.96
C ALA A 213 0.25 2.96 -14.13
N LYS A 214 0.87 3.61 -15.11
CA LYS A 214 2.32 3.59 -15.32
C LYS A 214 3.10 4.16 -14.13
N GLN A 215 2.63 5.26 -13.55
CA GLN A 215 3.25 5.85 -12.34
C GLN A 215 3.12 4.92 -11.13
N VAL A 216 1.95 4.29 -10.95
CA VAL A 216 1.74 3.32 -9.85
C VAL A 216 2.69 2.14 -10.02
N LYS A 217 2.80 1.54 -11.23
CA LYS A 217 3.70 0.39 -11.46
C LYS A 217 5.15 0.73 -11.17
N ALA A 218 5.60 1.93 -11.51
CA ALA A 218 6.97 2.39 -11.21
C ALA A 218 7.24 2.54 -9.70
N LYS A 219 6.23 2.98 -8.93
CA LYS A 219 6.36 3.20 -7.47
C LYS A 219 6.04 1.97 -6.64
N VAL A 220 5.17 1.10 -7.14
CA VAL A 220 4.68 -0.13 -6.50
C VAL A 220 4.75 -1.27 -7.53
N PRO A 221 5.93 -1.88 -7.75
CA PRO A 221 6.12 -2.92 -8.77
C PRO A 221 5.17 -4.12 -8.61
N ASP A 222 4.77 -4.44 -7.37
CA ASP A 222 3.88 -5.55 -7.03
C ASP A 222 2.39 -5.23 -7.27
N ALA A 223 2.04 -4.00 -7.71
CA ALA A 223 0.66 -3.68 -8.07
C ALA A 223 0.22 -4.49 -9.29
N LEU A 224 -0.95 -5.11 -9.21
CA LEU A 224 -1.58 -5.82 -10.32
C LEU A 224 -2.29 -4.81 -11.22
N LEU A 225 -1.78 -4.64 -12.43
CA LEU A 225 -2.38 -3.77 -13.44
C LEU A 225 -3.35 -4.57 -14.28
N VAL A 226 -4.60 -4.13 -14.31
CA VAL A 226 -5.69 -4.75 -15.06
C VAL A 226 -6.21 -3.78 -16.10
N PHE A 227 -6.19 -4.19 -17.35
CA PHE A 227 -6.80 -3.45 -18.44
C PHE A 227 -8.22 -3.94 -18.70
N LEU A 228 -9.18 -3.04 -18.71
CA LEU A 228 -10.56 -3.35 -19.01
C LEU A 228 -10.83 -3.03 -20.50
N GLU A 229 -11.23 -4.06 -21.25
CA GLU A 229 -11.59 -3.93 -22.65
C GLU A 229 -13.13 -3.97 -22.84
N PRO A 230 -13.65 -3.29 -23.84
CA PRO A 230 -15.04 -3.48 -24.24
C PRO A 230 -15.22 -4.85 -24.88
N PRO A 231 -16.44 -5.42 -24.93
CA PRO A 231 -16.71 -6.66 -25.64
C PRO A 231 -16.41 -6.55 -27.15
N THR A 232 -16.75 -5.41 -27.75
CA THR A 232 -16.40 -5.07 -29.12
C THR A 232 -16.10 -3.57 -29.25
N TRP A 233 -15.43 -3.20 -30.34
CA TRP A 233 -15.18 -1.79 -30.66
C TRP A 233 -16.48 -1.02 -30.89
N GLU A 234 -17.43 -1.64 -31.56
CA GLU A 234 -18.76 -1.06 -31.88
C GLU A 234 -19.54 -0.71 -30.60
N GLU A 235 -19.47 -1.57 -29.58
CA GLU A 235 -20.09 -1.26 -28.28
C GLU A 235 -19.42 -0.07 -27.59
N LEU A 236 -18.08 0.03 -27.64
CA LEU A 236 -17.38 1.17 -27.08
C LEU A 236 -17.79 2.46 -27.80
N VAL A 237 -17.84 2.43 -29.15
CA VAL A 237 -18.29 3.56 -29.98
C VAL A 237 -19.70 3.96 -29.56
N SER A 238 -20.64 3.02 -29.47
CA SER A 238 -22.02 3.26 -29.07
C SER A 238 -22.12 3.92 -27.67
N ARG A 239 -21.32 3.44 -26.70
CA ARG A 239 -21.28 4.01 -25.34
C ARG A 239 -20.67 5.42 -25.32
N LEU A 240 -19.70 5.70 -26.18
CA LEU A 240 -19.10 7.03 -26.32
C LEU A 240 -20.04 8.03 -27.02
N GLU A 241 -20.84 7.56 -27.97
CA GLU A 241 -21.82 8.39 -28.71
C GLU A 241 -23.09 8.63 -27.92
N GLY A 242 -23.53 7.70 -27.09
CA GLY A 242 -24.80 7.73 -26.36
C GLY A 242 -24.96 8.87 -25.34
N ARG A 243 -23.93 9.68 -25.10
CA ARG A 243 -24.00 10.87 -24.22
C ARG A 243 -24.58 12.12 -24.88
N GLY A 244 -24.90 12.09 -26.19
CA GLY A 244 -25.81 13.01 -26.89
C GLY A 244 -25.41 14.49 -27.02
N THR A 245 -24.35 14.95 -26.36
CA THR A 245 -24.00 16.37 -26.22
C THR A 245 -22.69 16.78 -26.90
N ASP A 246 -21.97 15.84 -27.51
CA ASP A 246 -20.67 16.14 -28.12
C ASP A 246 -20.79 16.57 -29.58
N SER A 247 -20.00 17.57 -29.98
CA SER A 247 -19.83 17.91 -31.39
C SER A 247 -19.15 16.78 -32.17
N PRO A 248 -19.29 16.70 -33.50
CA PRO A 248 -18.61 15.69 -34.33
C PRO A 248 -17.11 15.65 -34.10
N GLU A 249 -16.47 16.81 -33.93
CA GLU A 249 -15.03 16.95 -33.73
C GLU A 249 -14.61 16.35 -32.35
N ARG A 250 -15.39 16.66 -31.30
CA ARG A 250 -15.15 16.09 -29.96
C ARG A 250 -15.32 14.57 -29.96
N ARG A 251 -16.32 14.06 -30.68
CA ARG A 251 -16.57 12.64 -30.85
C ARG A 251 -15.39 11.96 -31.53
N ALA A 252 -14.92 12.52 -32.68
CA ALA A 252 -13.77 11.99 -33.40
C ALA A 252 -12.50 11.96 -32.50
N ALA A 253 -12.24 13.02 -31.76
CA ALA A 253 -11.11 13.07 -30.84
C ALA A 253 -11.21 12.02 -29.72
N ARG A 254 -12.41 11.76 -29.17
CA ARG A 254 -12.61 10.71 -28.15
C ARG A 254 -12.42 9.31 -28.69
N LEU A 255 -12.85 9.05 -29.93
CA LEU A 255 -12.66 7.76 -30.58
C LEU A 255 -11.17 7.52 -30.89
N ALA A 256 -10.45 8.54 -31.39
CA ALA A 256 -9.02 8.45 -31.62
C ALA A 256 -8.27 8.16 -30.31
N LEU A 257 -8.59 8.90 -29.23
CA LEU A 257 -8.01 8.65 -27.92
C LEU A 257 -8.30 7.22 -27.41
N ALA A 258 -9.52 6.73 -27.58
CA ALA A 258 -9.88 5.37 -27.18
C ALA A 258 -9.10 4.31 -27.96
N GLN A 259 -8.78 4.51 -29.25
CA GLN A 259 -7.92 3.63 -30.02
C GLN A 259 -6.47 3.63 -29.49
N GLU A 260 -5.93 4.82 -29.16
CA GLU A 260 -4.62 4.94 -28.55
C GLU A 260 -4.56 4.25 -27.17
N GLU A 261 -5.62 4.40 -26.39
CA GLU A 261 -5.76 3.74 -25.08
C GLU A 261 -5.82 2.22 -25.23
N MET A 262 -6.59 1.69 -26.18
CA MET A 262 -6.66 0.23 -26.47
C MET A 262 -5.31 -0.35 -26.85
N ALA A 263 -4.49 0.38 -27.59
CA ALA A 263 -3.14 -0.05 -27.96
C ALA A 263 -2.18 -0.20 -26.77
N GLN A 264 -2.56 0.31 -25.58
CA GLN A 264 -1.75 0.18 -24.36
C GLN A 264 -2.04 -1.09 -23.56
N ALA A 265 -3.03 -1.90 -23.92
CA ALA A 265 -3.38 -3.15 -23.23
C ALA A 265 -2.16 -4.07 -22.98
N PRO A 266 -1.19 -4.23 -23.89
CA PRO A 266 -0.01 -5.08 -23.65
C PRO A 266 0.91 -4.64 -22.50
N PHE A 267 0.78 -3.41 -22.00
CA PHE A 267 1.53 -2.92 -20.84
C PHE A 267 0.99 -3.51 -19.51
N PHE A 268 -0.24 -3.98 -19.49
CA PHE A 268 -0.92 -4.43 -18.28
C PHE A 268 -0.66 -5.90 -17.99
N ASP A 269 -0.66 -6.28 -16.70
CA ASP A 269 -0.42 -7.65 -16.26
C ASP A 269 -1.58 -8.59 -16.65
N LYS A 270 -2.81 -8.05 -16.71
CA LYS A 270 -4.04 -8.78 -17.05
C LYS A 270 -4.96 -7.93 -17.91
N VAL A 271 -5.74 -8.59 -18.75
CA VAL A 271 -6.83 -7.98 -19.54
C VAL A 271 -8.14 -8.65 -19.16
N LEU A 272 -9.19 -7.87 -18.95
CA LEU A 272 -10.56 -8.32 -18.70
C LEU A 272 -11.50 -7.70 -19.72
N ILE A 273 -12.37 -8.50 -20.30
CA ILE A 273 -13.42 -8.04 -21.22
C ILE A 273 -14.67 -7.71 -20.41
N ASN A 274 -15.18 -6.49 -20.49
CA ASN A 274 -16.35 -6.03 -19.76
C ASN A 274 -17.66 -6.40 -20.48
N GLN A 275 -17.97 -7.69 -20.49
CA GLN A 275 -19.28 -8.18 -20.96
C GLN A 275 -20.35 -8.04 -19.88
N GLN A 276 -20.01 -8.43 -18.64
CA GLN A 276 -20.88 -8.34 -17.47
C GLN A 276 -20.08 -7.81 -16.28
N VAL A 277 -20.55 -6.73 -15.69
CA VAL A 277 -19.89 -6.03 -14.60
C VAL A 277 -19.66 -6.93 -13.39
N GLU A 278 -20.64 -7.78 -13.07
CA GLU A 278 -20.60 -8.70 -11.94
C GLU A 278 -19.50 -9.76 -12.11
N GLN A 279 -19.28 -10.25 -13.33
CA GLN A 279 -18.22 -11.21 -13.63
C GLN A 279 -16.84 -10.58 -13.50
N VAL A 280 -16.69 -9.35 -14.01
CA VAL A 280 -15.44 -8.58 -13.86
C VAL A 280 -15.15 -8.34 -12.37
N ALA A 281 -16.16 -7.92 -11.60
CA ALA A 281 -16.03 -7.71 -10.16
C ALA A 281 -15.64 -9.00 -9.43
N ALA A 282 -16.29 -10.13 -9.74
CA ALA A 282 -15.97 -11.43 -9.15
C ALA A 282 -14.52 -11.87 -9.44
N THR A 283 -14.04 -11.69 -10.67
CA THR A 283 -12.67 -12.01 -11.05
C THR A 283 -11.65 -11.13 -10.29
N LEU A 284 -11.94 -9.84 -10.14
CA LEU A 284 -11.08 -8.94 -9.35
C LEU A 284 -11.03 -9.34 -7.87
N ILE A 285 -12.15 -9.78 -7.29
CA ILE A 285 -12.22 -10.30 -5.91
C ILE A 285 -11.40 -11.60 -5.78
N GLU A 286 -11.50 -12.49 -6.72
CA GLU A 286 -10.71 -13.73 -6.75
C GLU A 286 -9.20 -13.41 -6.77
N TRP A 287 -8.76 -12.53 -7.67
CA TRP A 287 -7.35 -12.13 -7.74
C TRP A 287 -6.86 -11.40 -6.50
N ALA A 288 -7.71 -10.64 -5.85
CA ALA A 288 -7.39 -10.00 -4.56
C ALA A 288 -7.21 -11.02 -3.44
N SER A 289 -7.95 -12.14 -3.49
CA SER A 289 -7.98 -13.18 -2.46
C SER A 289 -6.96 -14.30 -2.70
N ALA A 290 -6.47 -14.48 -3.93
CA ALA A 290 -5.45 -15.48 -4.26
C ALA A 290 -4.14 -15.14 -3.54
N ASN A 291 -3.51 -16.12 -2.88
CA ASN A 291 -2.20 -15.98 -2.20
C ASN A 291 -1.04 -15.82 -3.17
#